data_346e57267b2b8db7446247e2b2fe7203
#
_entry.id   346e57267b2b8db7446247e2b2fe7203
#
_cell.length_a   1.000
_cell.length_b   1.000
_cell.length_c   1.000
_cell.angle_alpha   90.00
_cell.angle_beta   90.00
_cell.angle_gamma   90.00
#
_symmetry.space_group_name_H-M   'P 1'
#
loop_
_entity.id
_entity.type
_entity.pdbx_description
1 polymer ?
#
loop_
_entity_poly.entity_id
_entity_poly.type
_entity_poly.pdbx_seq_one_letter_code
_entity_poly.pdbx_strand_id
1 'polypeptide(L)'
;MKEQIIYEFTTHGRHFRGIMWTNILVNLSALIFFSFVGHFESSDQNSILTDSAGIMTLASTLTVSVAAIYGVVILNRLLLKDYIGNAREIIFLFPGGRFEIFLSKVISLSIHCFFSLVPVLLLENLIFYFVGLSPGVLSIGLFVYVLKAIFVAMFAGFFVLIVVLTSILVGQVTQSINVPIIVSIIIVSIMGNFVAYLYQLNNLIIVLLTLCVAVLVCLAISILIDRVKKDDLIKNTPIKNGK
;
A
#
# COMPACT_ATOMS: atom_id res chain seq x y z
N MET A 1 -17.01 -12.69 12.17
CA MET A 1 -16.20 -11.98 11.19
C MET A 1 -16.47 -10.47 11.14
N LYS A 2 -17.72 -10.00 10.89
CA LYS A 2 -18.05 -8.55 10.83
C LYS A 2 -17.70 -7.81 12.14
N GLU A 3 -18.08 -8.33 13.29
CA GLU A 3 -17.78 -7.76 14.61
C GLU A 3 -16.28 -7.74 14.91
N GLN A 4 -15.54 -8.76 14.48
CA GLN A 4 -14.08 -8.82 14.65
C GLN A 4 -13.37 -7.77 13.79
N ILE A 5 -13.83 -7.52 12.56
CA ILE A 5 -13.30 -6.45 11.73
C ILE A 5 -13.52 -5.09 12.40
N ILE A 6 -14.73 -4.84 12.92
CA ILE A 6 -15.05 -3.59 13.64
C ILE A 6 -14.17 -3.44 14.89
N TYR A 7 -13.97 -4.52 15.64
CA TYR A 7 -13.08 -4.53 16.81
C TYR A 7 -11.63 -4.17 16.43
N GLU A 8 -11.09 -4.76 15.37
CA GLU A 8 -9.74 -4.44 14.88
C GLU A 8 -9.62 -2.97 14.43
N PHE A 9 -10.66 -2.43 13.79
CA PHE A 9 -10.73 -1.02 13.40
C PHE A 9 -10.69 -0.08 14.61
N THR A 10 -11.41 -0.40 15.67
CA THR A 10 -11.47 0.44 16.87
C THR A 10 -10.20 0.34 17.71
N THR A 11 -9.67 -0.87 17.87
CA THR A 11 -8.50 -1.14 18.71
C THR A 11 -7.21 -0.59 18.12
N HIS A 12 -7.04 -0.74 16.80
CA HIS A 12 -5.82 -0.30 16.10
C HIS A 12 -5.94 1.05 15.40
N GLY A 13 -7.04 1.78 15.60
CA GLY A 13 -7.30 3.09 14.96
C GLY A 13 -6.21 4.15 15.21
N ARG A 14 -5.43 4.05 16.30
CA ARG A 14 -4.28 4.94 16.55
C ARG A 14 -3.12 4.67 15.57
N HIS A 15 -2.81 3.41 15.30
CA HIS A 15 -1.75 3.04 14.34
C HIS A 15 -2.11 3.45 12.92
N PHE A 16 -3.38 3.34 12.56
CA PHE A 16 -3.87 3.70 11.25
C PHE A 16 -3.87 5.22 11.00
N ARG A 17 -4.20 6.02 12.00
CA ARG A 17 -3.99 7.47 11.93
C ARG A 17 -2.52 7.82 11.72
N GLY A 18 -1.61 7.07 12.33
CA GLY A 18 -0.17 7.22 12.10
C GLY A 18 0.21 7.02 10.62
N ILE A 19 -0.33 6.00 9.94
CA ILE A 19 -0.06 5.76 8.50
C ILE A 19 -0.54 6.95 7.67
N MET A 20 -1.75 7.44 7.91
CA MET A 20 -2.32 8.56 7.17
C MET A 20 -1.49 9.84 7.35
N TRP A 21 -1.12 10.20 8.59
CA TRP A 21 -0.27 11.36 8.86
C TRP A 21 1.12 11.23 8.23
N THR A 22 1.72 10.04 8.25
CA THR A 22 3.00 9.78 7.58
C THR A 22 2.88 10.01 6.08
N ASN A 23 1.83 9.51 5.43
CA ASN A 23 1.63 9.71 4.00
C ASN A 23 1.44 11.21 3.65
N ILE A 24 0.64 11.94 4.43
CA ILE A 24 0.45 13.40 4.27
C ILE A 24 1.79 14.13 4.39
N LEU A 25 2.54 13.90 5.46
CA LEU A 25 3.80 14.59 5.69
C LEU A 25 4.83 14.27 4.61
N VAL A 26 4.94 13.01 4.20
CA VAL A 26 5.91 12.59 3.19
C VAL A 26 5.58 13.19 1.83
N ASN A 27 4.33 13.10 1.37
CA ASN A 27 3.95 13.62 0.06
C ASN A 27 4.06 15.15 0.02
N LEU A 28 3.59 15.84 1.05
CA LEU A 28 3.67 17.30 1.12
C LEU A 28 5.12 17.79 1.19
N SER A 29 5.96 17.14 2.01
CA SER A 29 7.39 17.49 2.06
C SER A 29 8.12 17.22 0.75
N ALA A 30 7.77 16.13 0.07
CA ALA A 30 8.33 15.79 -1.24
C ALA A 30 7.90 16.80 -2.32
N LEU A 31 6.61 17.18 -2.37
CA LEU A 31 6.12 18.20 -3.29
C LEU A 31 6.84 19.54 -3.11
N ILE A 32 7.01 19.99 -1.85
CA ILE A 32 7.72 21.24 -1.54
C ILE A 32 9.19 21.12 -1.95
N PHE A 33 9.86 20.00 -1.60
CA PHE A 33 11.27 19.80 -1.90
C PHE A 33 11.52 19.78 -3.41
N PHE A 34 10.77 19.00 -4.19
CA PHE A 34 10.96 18.92 -5.64
C PHE A 34 10.55 20.21 -6.36
N SER A 35 9.55 20.95 -5.86
CA SER A 35 9.23 22.28 -6.35
C SER A 35 10.38 23.25 -6.14
N PHE A 36 11.02 23.21 -4.96
CA PHE A 36 12.14 24.07 -4.65
C PHE A 36 13.34 23.75 -5.55
N VAL A 37 13.69 22.48 -5.71
CA VAL A 37 14.78 22.05 -6.59
C VAL A 37 14.48 22.44 -8.05
N GLY A 38 13.27 22.21 -8.54
CA GLY A 38 12.84 22.57 -9.89
C GLY A 38 12.94 24.08 -10.17
N HIS A 39 12.75 24.91 -9.16
CA HIS A 39 12.91 26.37 -9.30
C HIS A 39 14.38 26.74 -9.59
N PHE A 40 15.36 26.04 -9.02
CA PHE A 40 16.78 26.26 -9.28
C PHE A 40 17.25 25.65 -10.60
N GLU A 41 16.65 24.58 -11.09
CA GLU A 41 16.97 23.95 -12.36
C GLU A 41 16.26 24.59 -13.57
N SER A 42 15.52 25.67 -13.39
CA SER A 42 14.73 26.31 -14.44
C SER A 42 15.53 26.84 -15.64
N SER A 43 16.87 26.83 -15.58
CA SER A 43 17.76 27.12 -16.70
C SER A 43 17.86 26.01 -17.76
N ASP A 44 17.54 24.74 -17.41
CA ASP A 44 17.57 23.60 -18.29
C ASP A 44 16.13 23.20 -18.70
N GLN A 45 15.70 23.59 -19.90
CA GLN A 45 14.35 23.35 -20.44
C GLN A 45 13.94 21.86 -20.54
N ASN A 46 14.87 20.93 -20.34
CA ASN A 46 14.64 19.48 -20.44
C ASN A 46 14.59 18.76 -19.09
N SER A 47 14.62 19.47 -17.97
CA SER A 47 14.60 18.80 -16.66
C SER A 47 13.17 18.36 -16.30
N ILE A 48 13.03 17.14 -15.80
CA ILE A 48 11.75 16.56 -15.33
C ILE A 48 11.13 17.42 -14.20
N LEU A 49 11.97 18.19 -13.49
CA LEU A 49 11.58 19.04 -12.38
C LEU A 49 11.02 20.42 -12.78
N THR A 50 11.09 20.77 -14.06
CA THR A 50 10.47 22.01 -14.57
C THR A 50 8.97 21.85 -14.83
N ASP A 51 8.50 20.61 -15.01
CA ASP A 51 7.08 20.31 -15.23
C ASP A 51 6.38 19.89 -13.93
N SER A 52 5.21 20.47 -13.68
CA SER A 52 4.37 20.12 -12.52
C SER A 52 4.03 18.63 -12.47
N ALA A 53 3.85 17.98 -13.63
CA ALA A 53 3.62 16.55 -13.72
C ALA A 53 4.84 15.74 -13.25
N GLY A 54 6.05 16.18 -13.57
CA GLY A 54 7.29 15.56 -13.13
C GLY A 54 7.46 15.63 -11.60
N ILE A 55 7.20 16.80 -11.01
CA ILE A 55 7.25 16.99 -9.56
C ILE A 55 6.26 16.06 -8.85
N MET A 56 5.00 16.01 -9.32
CA MET A 56 3.98 15.13 -8.74
C MET A 56 4.33 13.65 -8.88
N THR A 57 4.95 13.24 -10.00
CA THR A 57 5.36 11.84 -10.17
C THR A 57 6.43 11.44 -9.17
N LEU A 58 7.45 12.26 -8.98
CA LEU A 58 8.53 12.00 -8.03
C LEU A 58 8.04 12.01 -6.58
N ALA A 59 7.20 12.98 -6.21
CA ALA A 59 6.60 13.03 -4.88
C ALA A 59 5.72 11.79 -4.61
N SER A 60 4.88 11.41 -5.58
CA SER A 60 4.03 10.22 -5.46
C SER A 60 4.83 8.92 -5.34
N THR A 61 5.93 8.76 -6.10
CA THR A 61 6.78 7.56 -6.00
C THR A 61 7.44 7.42 -4.65
N LEU A 62 7.94 8.54 -4.10
CA LEU A 62 8.54 8.56 -2.77
C LEU A 62 7.50 8.21 -1.71
N THR A 63 6.31 8.79 -1.79
CA THR A 63 5.20 8.53 -0.85
C THR A 63 4.74 7.08 -0.90
N VAL A 64 4.56 6.51 -2.10
CA VAL A 64 4.19 5.11 -2.29
C VAL A 64 5.25 4.17 -1.71
N SER A 65 6.52 4.50 -1.90
CA SER A 65 7.65 3.72 -1.38
C SER A 65 7.65 3.69 0.16
N VAL A 66 7.50 4.86 0.78
CA VAL A 66 7.41 4.97 2.24
C VAL A 66 6.15 4.29 2.78
N ALA A 67 5.00 4.48 2.13
CA ALA A 67 3.74 3.85 2.52
C ALA A 67 3.81 2.32 2.48
N ALA A 68 4.45 1.74 1.45
CA ALA A 68 4.64 0.31 1.32
C ALA A 68 5.51 -0.26 2.44
N ILE A 69 6.69 0.32 2.68
CA ILE A 69 7.61 -0.14 3.71
C ILE A 69 6.98 0.03 5.11
N TYR A 70 6.38 1.18 5.39
CA TYR A 70 5.74 1.45 6.68
C TYR A 70 4.53 0.54 6.92
N GLY A 71 3.72 0.28 5.88
CA GLY A 71 2.63 -0.68 5.92
C GLY A 71 3.11 -2.08 6.31
N VAL A 72 4.22 -2.55 5.73
CA VAL A 72 4.82 -3.85 6.07
C VAL A 72 5.36 -3.87 7.51
N VAL A 73 5.97 -2.79 8.00
CA VAL A 73 6.46 -2.70 9.39
C VAL A 73 5.30 -2.80 10.39
N ILE A 74 4.20 -2.07 10.15
CA ILE A 74 3.01 -2.14 11.02
C ILE A 74 2.41 -3.54 10.97
N LEU A 75 2.30 -4.12 9.79
CA LEU A 75 1.75 -5.45 9.60
C LEU A 75 2.58 -6.52 10.33
N ASN A 76 3.90 -6.43 10.28
CA ASN A 76 4.77 -7.33 11.03
C ASN A 76 4.49 -7.26 12.53
N ARG A 77 4.26 -6.05 13.06
CA ARG A 77 3.96 -5.85 14.48
C ARG A 77 2.57 -6.37 14.88
N LEU A 78 1.56 -6.18 14.02
CA LEU A 78 0.17 -6.48 14.36
C LEU A 78 -0.25 -7.91 14.00
N LEU A 79 0.40 -8.50 12.99
CA LEU A 79 0.01 -9.80 12.48
C LEU A 79 1.11 -10.84 12.68
N LEU A 80 2.29 -10.65 12.10
CA LEU A 80 3.32 -11.69 12.08
C LEU A 80 3.86 -12.02 13.47
N LYS A 81 3.99 -11.03 14.34
CA LYS A 81 4.44 -11.25 15.72
C LYS A 81 3.54 -12.22 16.47
N ASP A 82 2.23 -12.19 16.20
CA ASP A 82 1.26 -13.06 16.87
C ASP A 82 1.22 -14.48 16.25
N TYR A 83 1.62 -14.62 14.97
CA TYR A 83 1.55 -15.89 14.24
C TYR A 83 2.89 -16.64 14.13
N ILE A 84 3.99 -16.04 14.60
CA ILE A 84 5.35 -16.63 14.57
C ILE A 84 5.82 -16.89 15.99
N GLY A 85 6.40 -18.08 16.24
CA GLY A 85 6.99 -18.46 17.53
C GLY A 85 5.96 -18.88 18.57
N ASN A 86 6.33 -18.73 19.88
CA ASN A 86 5.53 -19.20 21.03
C ASN A 86 4.18 -18.47 21.17
N ALA A 87 4.04 -17.25 20.66
CA ALA A 87 2.77 -16.52 20.65
C ALA A 87 1.68 -17.22 19.81
N ARG A 88 2.09 -18.07 18.86
CA ARG A 88 1.19 -18.89 18.04
C ARG A 88 0.31 -19.81 18.90
N GLU A 89 0.79 -20.28 20.04
CA GLU A 89 0.04 -21.19 20.95
C GLU A 89 -1.10 -20.47 21.66
N ILE A 90 -0.91 -19.18 21.99
CA ILE A 90 -1.92 -18.38 22.69
C ILE A 90 -3.15 -18.15 21.81
N ILE A 91 -2.97 -18.00 20.49
CA ILE A 91 -4.08 -17.80 19.56
C ILE A 91 -4.97 -19.06 19.46
N PHE A 92 -4.45 -20.25 19.79
CA PHE A 92 -5.24 -21.48 19.83
C PHE A 92 -6.27 -21.50 20.96
N LEU A 93 -6.09 -20.69 22.00
CA LEU A 93 -7.00 -20.63 23.15
C LEU A 93 -8.23 -19.75 22.90
N PHE A 94 -8.26 -18.97 21.82
CA PHE A 94 -9.42 -18.14 21.47
C PHE A 94 -10.53 -18.96 20.83
N PRO A 95 -11.79 -18.81 21.26
CA PRO A 95 -12.94 -19.58 20.77
C PRO A 95 -13.34 -19.25 19.32
N GLY A 96 -12.76 -18.22 18.72
CA GLY A 96 -12.92 -17.90 17.29
C GLY A 96 -11.89 -18.64 16.47
N GLY A 97 -12.29 -19.19 15.32
CA GLY A 97 -11.36 -19.89 14.40
C GLY A 97 -10.19 -18.98 14.01
N ARG A 98 -8.97 -19.51 14.06
CA ARG A 98 -7.73 -18.78 13.69
C ARG A 98 -7.83 -18.09 12.34
N PHE A 99 -8.45 -18.77 11.40
CA PHE A 99 -8.68 -18.27 10.06
C PHE A 99 -9.48 -16.96 10.08
N GLU A 100 -10.54 -16.88 10.90
CA GLU A 100 -11.37 -15.67 10.98
C GLU A 100 -10.62 -14.49 11.57
N ILE A 101 -9.82 -14.73 12.63
CA ILE A 101 -9.02 -13.69 13.28
C ILE A 101 -7.93 -13.19 12.31
N PHE A 102 -7.23 -14.10 11.63
CA PHE A 102 -6.20 -13.75 10.66
C PHE A 102 -6.79 -12.94 9.51
N LEU A 103 -7.87 -13.43 8.92
CA LEU A 103 -8.51 -12.80 7.78
C LEU A 103 -9.06 -11.41 8.14
N SER A 104 -9.67 -11.26 9.33
CA SER A 104 -10.17 -9.96 9.80
C SER A 104 -9.05 -8.93 9.96
N LYS A 105 -7.89 -9.34 10.48
CA LYS A 105 -6.70 -8.48 10.60
C LYS A 105 -6.15 -8.08 9.23
N VAL A 106 -6.01 -9.03 8.30
CA VAL A 106 -5.50 -8.76 6.94
C VAL A 106 -6.44 -7.81 6.19
N ILE A 107 -7.75 -8.05 6.23
CA ILE A 107 -8.74 -7.19 5.58
C ILE A 107 -8.73 -5.79 6.19
N SER A 108 -8.76 -5.69 7.52
CA SER A 108 -8.73 -4.41 8.22
C SER A 108 -7.49 -3.59 7.84
N LEU A 109 -6.31 -4.21 7.84
CA LEU A 109 -5.05 -3.58 7.45
C LEU A 109 -5.05 -3.15 5.99
N SER A 110 -5.52 -4.01 5.08
CA SER A 110 -5.59 -3.71 3.65
C SER A 110 -6.47 -2.49 3.38
N ILE A 111 -7.65 -2.45 4.00
CA ILE A 111 -8.55 -1.30 3.90
C ILE A 111 -7.87 -0.03 4.41
N HIS A 112 -7.20 -0.09 5.56
CA HIS A 112 -6.54 1.09 6.13
C HIS A 112 -5.36 1.57 5.28
N CYS A 113 -4.51 0.68 4.79
CA CYS A 113 -3.41 1.05 3.89
C CYS A 113 -3.94 1.75 2.62
N PHE A 114 -5.00 1.20 2.03
CA PHE A 114 -5.60 1.76 0.83
C PHE A 114 -6.24 3.13 1.09
N PHE A 115 -7.11 3.24 2.09
CA PHE A 115 -7.82 4.49 2.41
C PHE A 115 -6.94 5.54 3.09
N SER A 116 -5.77 5.20 3.60
CA SER A 116 -4.81 6.19 4.08
C SER A 116 -3.95 6.79 2.97
N LEU A 117 -3.72 6.07 1.87
CA LEU A 117 -2.83 6.50 0.79
C LEU A 117 -3.59 7.18 -0.35
N VAL A 118 -4.65 6.53 -0.86
CA VAL A 118 -5.37 7.01 -2.06
C VAL A 118 -5.94 8.41 -1.91
N PRO A 119 -6.67 8.76 -0.84
CA PRO A 119 -7.19 10.12 -0.66
C PRO A 119 -6.08 11.16 -0.50
N VAL A 120 -4.98 10.82 0.17
CA VAL A 120 -3.84 11.72 0.35
C VAL A 120 -3.22 12.07 -0.99
N LEU A 121 -2.86 11.07 -1.79
CA LEU A 121 -2.30 11.29 -3.13
C LEU A 121 -3.24 12.09 -4.03
N LEU A 122 -4.55 11.80 -3.98
CA LEU A 122 -5.53 12.55 -4.77
C LEU A 122 -5.61 14.00 -4.35
N LEU A 123 -5.84 14.25 -3.07
CA LEU A 123 -6.09 15.60 -2.57
C LEU A 123 -4.86 16.50 -2.71
N GLU A 124 -3.69 16.02 -2.30
CA GLU A 124 -2.46 16.82 -2.33
C GLU A 124 -1.99 17.10 -3.75
N ASN A 125 -2.03 16.10 -4.64
CA ASN A 125 -1.67 16.31 -6.05
C ASN A 125 -2.67 17.22 -6.78
N LEU A 126 -3.97 17.14 -6.47
CA LEU A 126 -4.96 18.05 -7.02
C LEU A 126 -4.74 19.48 -6.50
N ILE A 127 -4.51 19.66 -5.19
CA ILE A 127 -4.22 20.99 -4.62
C ILE A 127 -2.96 21.55 -5.27
N PHE A 128 -1.89 20.78 -5.39
CA PHE A 128 -0.65 21.20 -6.02
C PHE A 128 -0.86 21.62 -7.48
N TYR A 129 -1.65 20.85 -8.23
CA TYR A 129 -2.00 21.19 -9.60
C TYR A 129 -2.76 22.49 -9.71
N PHE A 130 -3.77 22.71 -8.84
CA PHE A 130 -4.54 23.95 -8.83
C PHE A 130 -3.72 25.18 -8.43
N VAL A 131 -2.79 25.03 -7.51
CA VAL A 131 -1.89 26.13 -7.08
C VAL A 131 -0.91 26.50 -8.20
N GLY A 132 -0.45 25.52 -9.01
CA GLY A 132 0.43 25.74 -10.14
C GLY A 132 -0.25 26.32 -11.40
N LEU A 133 -1.60 26.29 -11.45
CA LEU A 133 -2.35 26.86 -12.57
C LEU A 133 -2.46 28.38 -12.44
N SER A 134 -1.97 29.10 -13.45
CA SER A 134 -2.27 30.54 -13.57
C SER A 134 -3.78 30.76 -13.67
N PRO A 135 -4.35 31.80 -13.03
CA PRO A 135 -5.77 32.10 -13.11
C PRO A 135 -6.14 32.39 -14.60
N GLY A 136 -6.86 31.50 -15.24
CA GLY A 136 -7.32 31.62 -16.62
C GLY A 136 -7.35 30.32 -17.43
N VAL A 137 -6.69 29.23 -16.97
CA VAL A 137 -6.61 27.97 -17.69
C VAL A 137 -7.58 26.93 -17.08
N LEU A 138 -8.84 27.27 -16.93
CA LEU A 138 -9.92 26.31 -16.73
C LEU A 138 -10.35 25.77 -18.09
N SER A 139 -9.57 24.87 -18.65
CA SER A 139 -9.85 24.27 -19.95
C SER A 139 -10.31 22.80 -19.79
N ILE A 140 -10.89 22.27 -20.88
CA ILE A 140 -11.36 20.89 -21.07
C ILE A 140 -10.33 19.83 -20.60
N GLY A 141 -9.05 20.19 -20.49
CA GLY A 141 -7.99 19.34 -19.94
C GLY A 141 -8.13 19.00 -18.47
N LEU A 142 -8.85 19.77 -17.66
CA LEU A 142 -8.99 19.53 -16.23
C LEU A 142 -9.68 18.20 -15.92
N PHE A 143 -10.76 17.88 -16.64
CA PHE A 143 -11.49 16.61 -16.44
C PHE A 143 -10.60 15.40 -16.72
N VAL A 144 -9.84 15.45 -17.82
CA VAL A 144 -8.92 14.37 -18.20
C VAL A 144 -7.81 14.21 -17.16
N TYR A 145 -7.31 15.33 -16.64
CA TYR A 145 -6.29 15.31 -15.59
C TYR A 145 -6.81 14.70 -14.28
N VAL A 146 -7.98 15.13 -13.81
CA VAL A 146 -8.60 14.59 -12.58
C VAL A 146 -8.85 13.09 -12.72
N LEU A 147 -9.37 12.65 -13.87
CA LEU A 147 -9.59 11.24 -14.15
C LEU A 147 -8.27 10.45 -14.10
N LYS A 148 -7.21 11.00 -14.68
CA LYS A 148 -5.88 10.40 -14.65
C LYS A 148 -5.34 10.30 -13.23
N ALA A 149 -5.44 11.37 -12.45
CA ALA A 149 -5.01 11.40 -11.04
C ALA A 149 -5.72 10.33 -10.20
N ILE A 150 -7.04 10.12 -10.43
CA ILE A 150 -7.81 9.08 -9.75
C ILE A 150 -7.24 7.68 -10.06
N PHE A 151 -7.03 7.35 -11.33
CA PHE A 151 -6.51 6.03 -11.69
C PHE A 151 -5.08 5.81 -11.23
N VAL A 152 -4.22 6.83 -11.26
CA VAL A 152 -2.85 6.73 -10.74
C VAL A 152 -2.84 6.50 -9.22
N ALA A 153 -3.69 7.22 -8.47
CA ALA A 153 -3.81 7.03 -7.02
C ALA A 153 -4.36 5.64 -6.68
N MET A 154 -5.36 5.15 -7.44
CA MET A 154 -5.90 3.80 -7.29
C MET A 154 -4.83 2.74 -7.57
N PHE A 155 -4.07 2.90 -8.66
CA PHE A 155 -2.94 2.02 -8.97
C PHE A 155 -1.92 1.99 -7.83
N ALA A 156 -1.53 3.16 -7.33
CA ALA A 156 -0.59 3.28 -6.20
C ALA A 156 -1.10 2.55 -4.95
N GLY A 157 -2.39 2.70 -4.64
CA GLY A 157 -3.04 1.99 -3.54
C GLY A 157 -2.99 0.47 -3.71
N PHE A 158 -3.36 -0.06 -4.87
CA PHE A 158 -3.28 -1.50 -5.15
C PHE A 158 -1.84 -2.01 -5.17
N PHE A 159 -0.90 -1.22 -5.67
CA PHE A 159 0.52 -1.57 -5.65
C PHE A 159 1.03 -1.74 -4.22
N VAL A 160 0.74 -0.80 -3.32
CA VAL A 160 1.09 -0.92 -1.89
C VAL A 160 0.47 -2.17 -1.28
N LEU A 161 -0.79 -2.48 -1.61
CA LEU A 161 -1.44 -3.71 -1.13
C LEU A 161 -0.72 -4.97 -1.59
N ILE A 162 -0.27 -5.05 -2.86
CA ILE A 162 0.51 -6.20 -3.34
C ILE A 162 1.81 -6.35 -2.54
N VAL A 163 2.55 -5.25 -2.33
CA VAL A 163 3.81 -5.30 -1.56
C VAL A 163 3.54 -5.79 -0.14
N VAL A 164 2.49 -5.29 0.50
CA VAL A 164 2.11 -5.68 1.86
C VAL A 164 1.70 -7.16 1.91
N LEU A 165 0.83 -7.62 1.02
CA LEU A 165 0.33 -9.00 0.99
C LEU A 165 1.43 -10.01 0.65
N THR A 166 2.29 -9.70 -0.32
CA THR A 166 3.45 -10.57 -0.66
C THR A 166 4.44 -10.66 0.49
N SER A 167 4.64 -9.57 1.22
CA SER A 167 5.49 -9.55 2.42
C SER A 167 4.93 -10.43 3.53
N ILE A 168 3.59 -10.46 3.74
CA ILE A 168 2.94 -11.39 4.67
C ILE A 168 3.23 -12.85 4.26
N LEU A 169 3.00 -13.17 2.98
CA LEU A 169 3.23 -14.52 2.46
C LEU A 169 4.66 -14.98 2.72
N VAL A 170 5.64 -14.11 2.43
CA VAL A 170 7.04 -14.41 2.68
C VAL A 170 7.33 -14.58 4.16
N GLY A 171 6.79 -13.73 5.04
CA GLY A 171 6.94 -13.84 6.48
C GLY A 171 6.40 -15.16 7.04
N GLN A 172 5.25 -15.62 6.55
CA GLN A 172 4.68 -16.91 6.92
C GLN A 172 5.54 -18.11 6.44
N VAL A 173 6.11 -18.01 5.23
CA VAL A 173 6.98 -19.08 4.68
C VAL A 173 8.29 -19.15 5.44
N THR A 174 8.92 -18.02 5.67
CA THR A 174 10.26 -17.94 6.29
C THR A 174 10.22 -18.02 7.81
N GLN A 175 9.03 -17.95 8.42
CA GLN A 175 8.84 -17.88 9.88
C GLN A 175 9.72 -16.79 10.54
N SER A 176 9.94 -15.69 9.85
CA SER A 176 10.81 -14.59 10.27
C SER A 176 10.10 -13.25 10.21
N ILE A 177 10.28 -12.42 11.23
CA ILE A 177 9.70 -11.06 11.30
C ILE A 177 10.48 -10.07 10.41
N ASN A 178 11.78 -10.28 10.21
CA ASN A 178 12.64 -9.33 9.52
C ASN A 178 12.65 -9.50 7.99
N VAL A 179 12.51 -10.73 7.51
CA VAL A 179 12.55 -11.05 6.07
C VAL A 179 11.50 -10.30 5.25
N PRO A 180 10.23 -10.14 5.71
CA PRO A 180 9.22 -9.36 5.01
C PRO A 180 9.63 -7.90 4.75
N ILE A 181 10.33 -7.27 5.70
CA ILE A 181 10.79 -5.88 5.55
C ILE A 181 11.85 -5.80 4.45
N ILE A 182 12.80 -6.73 4.44
CA ILE A 182 13.85 -6.78 3.41
C ILE A 182 13.22 -6.99 2.03
N VAL A 183 12.27 -7.91 1.93
CA VAL A 183 11.57 -8.20 0.67
C VAL A 183 10.77 -6.98 0.18
N SER A 184 10.08 -6.27 1.08
CA SER A 184 9.36 -5.05 0.71
C SER A 184 10.29 -3.97 0.17
N ILE A 185 11.46 -3.77 0.77
CA ILE A 185 12.48 -2.82 0.29
C ILE A 185 12.95 -3.21 -1.12
N ILE A 186 13.24 -4.49 -1.36
CA ILE A 186 13.67 -4.98 -2.67
C ILE A 186 12.57 -4.73 -3.72
N ILE A 187 11.32 -5.12 -3.44
CA ILE A 187 10.20 -4.94 -4.38
C ILE A 187 10.01 -3.45 -4.69
N VAL A 188 10.03 -2.59 -3.67
CA VAL A 188 9.86 -1.14 -3.84
C VAL A 188 11.02 -0.54 -4.61
N SER A 189 12.26 -0.97 -4.40
CA SER A 189 13.42 -0.47 -5.14
C SER A 189 13.37 -0.81 -6.64
N ILE A 190 12.85 -1.99 -6.99
CA ILE A 190 12.72 -2.42 -8.39
C ILE A 190 11.50 -1.75 -9.06
N MET A 191 10.37 -1.72 -8.38
CA MET A 191 9.09 -1.32 -8.97
C MET A 191 8.68 0.12 -8.67
N GLY A 192 9.35 0.80 -7.72
CA GLY A 192 8.99 2.17 -7.31
C GLY A 192 9.00 3.15 -8.48
N ASN A 193 9.98 3.04 -9.36
CA ASN A 193 10.08 3.88 -10.55
C ASN A 193 8.93 3.68 -11.55
N PHE A 194 8.22 2.55 -11.47
CA PHE A 194 7.08 2.29 -12.34
C PHE A 194 5.93 3.29 -12.11
N VAL A 195 5.73 3.71 -10.86
CA VAL A 195 4.72 4.73 -10.51
C VAL A 195 5.03 6.08 -11.18
N ALA A 196 6.31 6.42 -11.35
CA ALA A 196 6.72 7.64 -12.04
C ALA A 196 6.27 7.68 -13.50
N TYR A 197 6.34 6.56 -14.19
CA TYR A 197 5.96 6.48 -15.60
C TYR A 197 4.45 6.60 -15.84
N LEU A 198 3.61 6.31 -14.83
CA LEU A 198 2.16 6.30 -14.99
C LEU A 198 1.61 7.67 -15.42
N TYR A 199 2.17 8.77 -14.93
CA TYR A 199 1.71 10.10 -15.30
C TYR A 199 2.03 10.46 -16.78
N GLN A 200 2.99 9.76 -17.39
CA GLN A 200 3.37 9.95 -18.80
C GLN A 200 2.55 9.05 -19.73
N LEU A 201 1.96 7.97 -19.21
CA LEU A 201 1.21 7.00 -20.01
C LEU A 201 -0.17 7.52 -20.43
N ASN A 202 -0.71 6.89 -21.47
CA ASN A 202 -2.07 7.14 -21.94
C ASN A 202 -3.09 6.61 -20.93
N ASN A 203 -4.22 7.31 -20.75
CA ASN A 203 -5.25 6.98 -19.78
C ASN A 203 -5.75 5.53 -19.89
N LEU A 204 -5.91 5.04 -21.12
CA LEU A 204 -6.37 3.66 -21.35
C LEU A 204 -5.38 2.62 -20.80
N ILE A 205 -4.09 2.87 -20.95
CA ILE A 205 -3.03 1.99 -20.43
C ILE A 205 -3.04 1.99 -18.90
N ILE A 206 -3.24 3.16 -18.28
CA ILE A 206 -3.29 3.28 -16.81
C ILE A 206 -4.47 2.48 -16.25
N VAL A 207 -5.65 2.57 -16.88
CA VAL A 207 -6.85 1.80 -16.49
C VAL A 207 -6.57 0.30 -16.59
N LEU A 208 -5.99 -0.16 -17.71
CA LEU A 208 -5.64 -1.57 -17.89
C LEU A 208 -4.65 -2.07 -16.83
N LEU A 209 -3.61 -1.29 -16.56
CA LEU A 209 -2.62 -1.61 -15.52
C LEU A 209 -3.26 -1.66 -14.13
N THR A 210 -4.14 -0.69 -13.81
CA THR A 210 -4.86 -0.67 -12.53
C THR A 210 -5.73 -1.91 -12.35
N LEU A 211 -6.44 -2.34 -13.39
CA LEU A 211 -7.22 -3.57 -13.36
C LEU A 211 -6.34 -4.81 -13.19
N CYS A 212 -5.22 -4.87 -13.91
CA CYS A 212 -4.27 -5.99 -13.79
C CYS A 212 -3.74 -6.11 -12.35
N VAL A 213 -3.33 -5.00 -11.74
CA VAL A 213 -2.83 -4.97 -10.36
C VAL A 213 -3.94 -5.32 -9.35
N ALA A 214 -5.17 -4.88 -9.57
CA ALA A 214 -6.32 -5.26 -8.75
C ALA A 214 -6.58 -6.78 -8.78
N VAL A 215 -6.47 -7.41 -9.95
CA VAL A 215 -6.57 -8.89 -10.08
C VAL A 215 -5.44 -9.57 -9.32
N LEU A 216 -4.21 -9.07 -9.39
CA LEU A 216 -3.08 -9.62 -8.63
C LEU A 216 -3.30 -9.51 -7.10
N VAL A 217 -3.92 -8.42 -6.61
CA VAL A 217 -4.31 -8.29 -5.19
C VAL A 217 -5.31 -9.38 -4.82
N CYS A 218 -6.34 -9.62 -5.63
CA CYS A 218 -7.32 -10.68 -5.39
C CYS A 218 -6.67 -12.07 -5.36
N LEU A 219 -5.73 -12.34 -6.26
CA LEU A 219 -4.97 -13.60 -6.29
C LEU A 219 -4.09 -13.75 -5.04
N ALA A 220 -3.40 -12.70 -4.61
CA ALA A 220 -2.58 -12.73 -3.40
C ALA A 220 -3.43 -13.03 -2.15
N ILE A 221 -4.62 -12.42 -2.03
CA ILE A 221 -5.56 -12.70 -0.94
C ILE A 221 -6.03 -14.16 -0.99
N SER A 222 -6.37 -14.69 -2.17
CA SER A 222 -6.80 -16.08 -2.35
C SER A 222 -5.71 -17.07 -1.91
N ILE A 223 -4.45 -16.83 -2.30
CA ILE A 223 -3.31 -17.66 -1.89
C ILE A 223 -3.10 -17.63 -0.38
N LEU A 224 -3.23 -16.43 0.24
CA LEU A 224 -3.15 -16.29 1.70
C LEU A 224 -4.23 -17.11 2.41
N ILE A 225 -5.47 -17.03 1.94
CA ILE A 225 -6.62 -17.77 2.47
C ILE A 225 -6.37 -19.27 2.40
N ASP A 226 -5.92 -19.78 1.25
CA ASP A 226 -5.68 -21.20 1.07
C ASP A 226 -4.55 -21.73 1.96
N ARG A 227 -3.51 -20.95 2.16
CA ARG A 227 -2.41 -21.32 3.07
C ARG A 227 -2.88 -21.43 4.51
N VAL A 228 -3.58 -20.41 5.02
CA VAL A 228 -4.05 -20.42 6.40
C VAL A 228 -5.02 -21.57 6.65
N LYS A 229 -5.92 -21.88 5.70
CA LYS A 229 -6.81 -23.04 5.78
C LYS A 229 -6.04 -24.38 5.82
N LYS A 230 -5.01 -24.53 5.02
CA LYS A 230 -4.19 -25.76 5.03
C LYS A 230 -3.44 -25.96 6.35
N ASP A 231 -2.92 -24.88 6.93
CA ASP A 231 -2.25 -24.93 8.24
C ASP A 231 -3.21 -25.35 9.37
N ASP A 232 -4.49 -24.93 9.31
CA ASP A 232 -5.50 -25.36 10.27
C ASP A 232 -5.90 -26.82 10.10
N LEU A 233 -5.98 -27.34 8.88
CA LEU A 233 -6.33 -28.72 8.59
C LEU A 233 -5.23 -29.71 9.00
N ILE A 234 -3.96 -29.40 8.81
CA ILE A 234 -2.82 -30.27 9.16
C ILE A 234 -2.75 -30.51 10.69
N LYS A 235 -3.15 -29.55 11.51
CA LYS A 235 -3.13 -29.69 12.97
C LYS A 235 -4.37 -30.35 13.57
N ASN A 236 -5.48 -30.39 12.85
CA ASN A 236 -6.70 -31.07 13.28
C ASN A 236 -6.71 -32.58 12.91
N THR A 237 -5.69 -33.07 12.21
CA THR A 237 -5.50 -34.51 12.06
C THR A 237 -4.98 -35.06 13.37
N PRO A 238 -5.74 -35.93 14.09
CA PRO A 238 -5.26 -36.54 15.33
C PRO A 238 -3.96 -37.30 14.98
N ILE A 239 -2.92 -37.03 15.76
CA ILE A 239 -1.68 -37.80 15.69
C ILE A 239 -2.12 -39.26 15.88
N LYS A 240 -2.16 -40.03 14.82
CA LYS A 240 -2.28 -41.48 14.92
C LYS A 240 -1.03 -41.93 15.65
N ASN A 241 -1.15 -42.07 16.98
CA ASN A 241 -0.14 -42.72 17.80
C ASN A 241 0.09 -44.12 17.14
N GLY A 242 1.17 -44.19 16.38
CA GLY A 242 1.68 -45.47 15.89
C GLY A 242 2.00 -46.30 17.08
N LYS A 243 1.34 -47.46 17.15
CA LYS A 243 1.70 -48.58 18.00
C LYS A 243 3.05 -49.09 17.62
#